data_fa10551853d2a6df15ce3bce7aafee9e
#
_entry.id   fa10551853d2a6df15ce3bce7aafee9e
#
_cell.length_a   1.000
_cell.length_b   1.000
_cell.length_c   1.000
_cell.angle_alpha   90.00
_cell.angle_beta   90.00
_cell.angle_gamma   90.00
#
_symmetry.space_group_name_H-M   'P 1'
#
loop_
_entity.id
_entity.type
_entity.pdbx_description
1 polymer ?
#
loop_
_entity_poly.entity_id
_entity_poly.type
_entity_poly.pdbx_seq_one_letter_code
_entity_poly.pdbx_strand_id
1 'polypeptide(L)'
;MSSDAPAVVDRGQYQDAVTPWEREDWRADALGWAERGLAAHGLRETGPRRVRLRPWSVLVRMSVAGGDAVWFKANPPASAFEAGLTGALARWVPGYVLTPLAVDADRGRSLLPDGGTLFREALDAAARTAVDPRAWEEPLRQYAGVQRALVPYADAIERLGVPGARTATLPEVFDRVVAGNTALEPAERTALHALRPRLVGWCEELAGVGIADTLDHADLHDGQLFAPEPGRFTFFDWGDASVTHPFCSFLVPARAARERFGPEVLPRLRDAYLEQWTGSGRSTAELRRALSLAWRLGAIGRACSWERLFPGASGAVGGAGDAAGARWLLELAAEPPL
;
A
#
# COMPACT_ATOMS: atom_id res chain seq x y z
N MET A 1 -8.33 26.17 24.56
CA MET A 1 -8.80 27.00 23.42
C MET A 1 -9.01 26.08 22.25
N SER A 2 -10.28 25.86 21.90
CA SER A 2 -10.69 25.05 20.76
C SER A 2 -10.24 25.77 19.48
N SER A 3 -9.46 25.12 18.64
CA SER A 3 -9.14 25.65 17.32
C SER A 3 -10.33 25.36 16.40
N ASP A 4 -11.25 26.29 16.33
CA ASP A 4 -12.47 26.26 15.52
C ASP A 4 -12.24 26.60 14.03
N ALA A 5 -11.06 26.34 13.51
CA ALA A 5 -10.89 26.40 12.06
C ALA A 5 -11.57 25.17 11.45
N PRO A 6 -12.48 25.35 10.47
CA PRO A 6 -13.09 24.22 9.79
C PRO A 6 -11.99 23.33 9.23
N ALA A 7 -12.05 22.05 9.56
CA ALA A 7 -11.08 21.07 9.05
C ALA A 7 -11.29 20.95 7.54
N VAL A 8 -10.39 21.52 6.77
CA VAL A 8 -10.45 21.53 5.30
C VAL A 8 -9.77 20.28 4.76
N VAL A 9 -10.48 19.54 3.91
CA VAL A 9 -9.92 18.38 3.19
C VAL A 9 -9.00 18.89 2.09
N ASP A 10 -7.72 18.50 2.15
CA ASP A 10 -6.79 18.76 1.06
C ASP A 10 -7.04 17.74 -0.07
N ARG A 11 -7.78 18.16 -1.06
CA ARG A 11 -8.18 17.32 -2.20
C ARG A 11 -7.13 17.23 -3.31
N GLY A 12 -6.14 18.11 -3.32
CA GLY A 12 -5.16 18.15 -4.42
C GLY A 12 -5.86 18.25 -5.79
N GLN A 13 -5.60 17.27 -6.65
CA GLN A 13 -6.26 17.19 -7.97
C GLN A 13 -7.66 16.55 -7.95
N TYR A 14 -8.16 16.11 -6.79
CA TYR A 14 -9.44 15.39 -6.61
C TYR A 14 -10.50 16.31 -6.01
N GLN A 15 -10.72 17.47 -6.64
CA GLN A 15 -11.54 18.57 -6.08
C GLN A 15 -12.97 18.15 -5.74
N ASP A 16 -13.54 17.21 -6.49
CA ASP A 16 -14.92 16.76 -6.33
C ASP A 16 -15.06 15.56 -5.36
N ALA A 17 -13.95 15.12 -4.72
CA ALA A 17 -14.00 14.02 -3.76
C ALA A 17 -14.84 14.39 -2.53
N VAL A 18 -15.88 13.61 -2.27
CA VAL A 18 -16.72 13.73 -1.07
C VAL A 18 -16.28 12.70 -0.04
N THR A 19 -16.03 13.15 1.18
CA THR A 19 -15.49 12.29 2.24
C THR A 19 -16.35 12.29 3.48
N PRO A 20 -16.45 11.18 4.22
CA PRO A 20 -17.24 11.12 5.44
C PRO A 20 -16.80 12.14 6.51
N TRP A 21 -15.53 12.47 6.54
CA TRP A 21 -14.94 13.37 7.54
C TRP A 21 -15.16 14.86 7.30
N GLU A 22 -15.88 15.22 6.26
CA GLU A 22 -16.42 16.58 6.10
C GLU A 22 -17.61 16.83 7.01
N ARG A 23 -18.27 15.76 7.49
CA ARG A 23 -19.40 15.84 8.40
C ARG A 23 -18.91 16.00 9.84
N GLU A 24 -19.54 16.94 10.56
CA GLU A 24 -19.17 17.23 11.95
C GLU A 24 -19.47 16.05 12.89
N ASP A 25 -20.63 15.39 12.70
CA ASP A 25 -21.02 14.22 13.50
C ASP A 25 -20.01 13.07 13.34
N TRP A 26 -19.50 12.84 12.12
CA TRP A 26 -18.46 11.85 11.88
C TRP A 26 -17.18 12.20 12.64
N ARG A 27 -16.74 13.48 12.57
CA ARG A 27 -15.52 13.93 13.26
C ARG A 27 -15.65 13.81 14.77
N ALA A 28 -16.80 14.21 15.33
CA ALA A 28 -17.06 14.12 16.77
C ALA A 28 -17.02 12.64 17.25
N ASP A 29 -17.68 11.72 16.53
CA ASP A 29 -17.65 10.29 16.84
C ASP A 29 -16.23 9.70 16.71
N ALA A 30 -15.49 10.05 15.65
CA ALA A 30 -14.13 9.57 15.42
C ALA A 30 -13.15 10.03 16.50
N LEU A 31 -13.18 11.32 16.86
CA LEU A 31 -12.32 11.88 17.89
C LEU A 31 -12.70 11.38 19.29
N GLY A 32 -14.00 11.24 19.58
CA GLY A 32 -14.45 10.64 20.84
C GLY A 32 -14.01 9.18 20.99
N TRP A 33 -13.99 8.40 19.89
CA TRP A 33 -13.42 7.06 19.89
C TRP A 33 -11.92 7.09 20.18
N ALA A 34 -11.17 7.98 19.55
CA ALA A 34 -9.72 8.13 19.78
C ALA A 34 -9.40 8.50 21.23
N GLU A 35 -10.15 9.44 21.82
CA GLU A 35 -10.00 9.87 23.22
C GLU A 35 -10.24 8.70 24.20
N ARG A 36 -11.30 7.92 23.97
CA ARG A 36 -11.55 6.72 24.78
C ARG A 36 -10.44 5.70 24.66
N GLY A 37 -9.90 5.52 23.44
CA GLY A 37 -8.77 4.63 23.18
C GLY A 37 -7.51 5.06 23.92
N LEU A 38 -7.16 6.35 23.91
CA LEU A 38 -6.05 6.89 24.69
C LEU A 38 -6.25 6.66 26.20
N ALA A 39 -7.44 7.00 26.71
CA ALA A 39 -7.78 6.84 28.12
C ALA A 39 -7.67 5.37 28.58
N ALA A 40 -8.09 4.41 27.76
CA ALA A 40 -7.98 2.99 28.04
C ALA A 40 -6.52 2.50 28.21
N HIS A 41 -5.56 3.23 27.62
CA HIS A 41 -4.13 2.98 27.77
C HIS A 41 -3.45 3.90 28.80
N GLY A 42 -4.22 4.65 29.59
CA GLY A 42 -3.69 5.60 30.56
C GLY A 42 -2.97 6.80 29.93
N LEU A 43 -3.16 7.03 28.63
CA LEU A 43 -2.53 8.12 27.90
C LEU A 43 -3.40 9.38 27.99
N ARG A 44 -2.75 10.53 28.19
CA ARG A 44 -3.40 11.84 28.24
C ARG A 44 -2.82 12.77 27.20
N GLU A 45 -3.68 13.30 26.37
CA GLU A 45 -3.29 14.30 25.37
C GLU A 45 -2.80 15.61 26.04
N THR A 46 -1.74 16.21 25.47
CA THR A 46 -1.03 17.34 26.11
C THR A 46 -0.91 18.59 25.24
N GLY A 47 -1.38 18.57 24.01
CA GLY A 47 -1.19 19.71 23.12
C GLY A 47 -2.17 19.77 21.96
N PRO A 48 -2.00 20.72 21.06
CA PRO A 48 -2.85 20.84 19.88
C PRO A 48 -2.66 19.65 18.95
N ARG A 49 -3.77 19.18 18.38
CA ARG A 49 -3.78 18.13 17.35
C ARG A 49 -3.24 18.68 16.04
N ARG A 50 -2.46 17.86 15.35
CA ARG A 50 -2.12 18.10 13.94
C ARG A 50 -2.99 17.19 13.09
N VAL A 51 -3.89 17.81 12.34
CA VAL A 51 -4.89 17.12 11.51
C VAL A 51 -4.49 17.20 10.06
N ARG A 52 -4.52 16.06 9.38
CA ARG A 52 -4.37 15.96 7.92
C ARG A 52 -5.54 15.18 7.37
N LEU A 53 -6.36 15.85 6.56
CA LEU A 53 -7.51 15.29 5.89
C LEU A 53 -7.21 15.17 4.41
N ARG A 54 -7.30 13.97 3.89
CA ARG A 54 -7.15 13.64 2.46
C ARG A 54 -8.40 12.91 1.97
N PRO A 55 -8.66 12.84 0.66
CA PRO A 55 -9.75 12.03 0.14
C PRO A 55 -9.69 10.56 0.55
N TRP A 56 -8.49 10.02 0.74
CA TRP A 56 -8.22 8.61 1.03
C TRP A 56 -7.84 8.31 2.48
N SER A 57 -7.67 9.31 3.34
CA SER A 57 -7.36 9.05 4.75
C SER A 57 -7.53 10.28 5.64
N VAL A 58 -7.78 10.01 6.91
CA VAL A 58 -7.64 10.97 8.01
C VAL A 58 -6.44 10.56 8.86
N LEU A 59 -5.57 11.50 9.14
CA LEU A 59 -4.48 11.35 10.10
C LEU A 59 -4.56 12.46 11.13
N VAL A 60 -4.55 12.09 12.41
CA VAL A 60 -4.48 13.04 13.52
C VAL A 60 -3.34 12.65 14.43
N ARG A 61 -2.32 13.51 14.51
CA ARG A 61 -1.23 13.36 15.46
C ARG A 61 -1.61 14.01 16.78
N MET A 62 -1.60 13.21 17.83
CA MET A 62 -1.92 13.61 19.19
C MET A 62 -0.67 13.48 20.08
N SER A 63 -0.20 14.59 20.62
CA SER A 63 0.90 14.55 21.60
C SER A 63 0.38 14.03 22.93
N VAL A 64 1.08 13.09 23.57
CA VAL A 64 0.68 12.51 24.85
C VAL A 64 1.70 12.76 25.94
N ALA A 65 1.23 12.76 27.19
CA ALA A 65 2.10 12.99 28.35
C ALA A 65 3.07 11.82 28.54
N GLY A 66 4.35 12.12 28.72
CA GLY A 66 5.37 11.13 29.10
C GLY A 66 5.83 10.21 27.97
N GLY A 67 5.43 10.47 26.72
CA GLY A 67 5.80 9.63 25.59
C GLY A 67 5.80 10.34 24.25
N ASP A 68 6.02 9.56 23.19
CA ASP A 68 5.90 9.98 21.81
C ASP A 68 4.42 10.22 21.45
N ALA A 69 4.18 10.76 20.27
CA ALA A 69 2.82 10.98 19.80
C ALA A 69 2.09 9.67 19.52
N VAL A 70 0.76 9.75 19.55
CA VAL A 70 -0.14 8.71 19.03
C VAL A 70 -0.81 9.24 17.79
N TRP A 71 -0.97 8.37 16.79
CA TRP A 71 -1.62 8.69 15.54
C TRP A 71 -3.00 8.02 15.47
N PHE A 72 -4.04 8.82 15.33
CA PHE A 72 -5.31 8.32 14.86
C PHE A 72 -5.29 8.29 13.33
N LYS A 73 -5.68 7.14 12.78
CA LYS A 73 -5.88 6.96 11.34
C LYS A 73 -7.30 6.46 11.08
N ALA A 74 -7.94 6.99 10.05
CA ALA A 74 -9.18 6.45 9.51
C ALA A 74 -9.13 6.42 7.99
N ASN A 75 -9.70 5.36 7.42
CA ASN A 75 -9.76 5.10 6.00
C ASN A 75 -11.19 5.22 5.46
N PRO A 76 -11.38 5.46 4.15
CA PRO A 76 -12.68 5.36 3.52
C PRO A 76 -13.22 3.92 3.58
N PRO A 77 -14.55 3.72 3.41
CA PRO A 77 -15.17 2.41 3.54
C PRO A 77 -14.51 1.29 2.71
N ALA A 78 -14.08 1.61 1.50
CA ALA A 78 -13.45 0.62 0.59
C ALA A 78 -12.05 0.15 1.03
N SER A 79 -11.38 0.86 1.92
CA SER A 79 -10.09 0.48 2.52
C SER A 79 -10.17 0.40 4.06
N ALA A 80 -11.39 0.29 4.63
CA ALA A 80 -11.60 0.15 6.07
C ALA A 80 -10.92 -1.10 6.65
N PHE A 81 -10.70 -2.13 5.83
CA PHE A 81 -9.98 -3.36 6.19
C PHE A 81 -8.58 -3.09 6.75
N GLU A 82 -7.95 -1.97 6.41
CA GLU A 82 -6.58 -1.66 6.86
C GLU A 82 -6.45 -1.69 8.38
N ALA A 83 -7.43 -1.19 9.11
CA ALA A 83 -7.39 -1.19 10.58
C ALA A 83 -7.32 -2.62 11.14
N GLY A 84 -8.21 -3.50 10.68
CA GLY A 84 -8.21 -4.92 11.06
C GLY A 84 -6.96 -5.66 10.59
N LEU A 85 -6.52 -5.39 9.36
CA LEU A 85 -5.30 -5.97 8.78
C LEU A 85 -4.07 -5.58 9.59
N THR A 86 -3.88 -4.31 9.94
CA THR A 86 -2.73 -3.86 10.75
C THR A 86 -2.68 -4.59 12.10
N GLY A 87 -3.82 -4.75 12.78
CA GLY A 87 -3.90 -5.51 14.02
C GLY A 87 -3.58 -7.00 13.84
N ALA A 88 -3.94 -7.60 12.72
CA ALA A 88 -3.60 -8.98 12.40
C ALA A 88 -2.12 -9.15 12.06
N LEU A 89 -1.58 -8.27 11.22
CA LEU A 89 -0.16 -8.28 10.84
C LEU A 89 0.76 -8.10 12.05
N ALA A 90 0.41 -7.23 13.00
CA ALA A 90 1.17 -7.05 14.23
C ALA A 90 1.30 -8.35 15.06
N ARG A 91 0.32 -9.26 14.95
CA ARG A 91 0.37 -10.59 15.59
C ARG A 91 1.12 -11.63 14.76
N TRP A 92 0.97 -11.59 13.43
CA TRP A 92 1.54 -12.62 12.55
C TRP A 92 3.02 -12.37 12.22
N VAL A 93 3.40 -11.09 12.12
CA VAL A 93 4.77 -10.65 11.81
C VAL A 93 5.21 -9.52 12.76
N PRO A 94 5.32 -9.84 14.07
CA PRO A 94 5.65 -8.83 15.09
C PRO A 94 7.01 -8.18 14.80
N GLY A 95 7.08 -6.88 15.05
CA GLY A 95 8.31 -6.10 14.83
C GLY A 95 8.47 -5.55 13.41
N TYR A 96 7.69 -6.04 12.44
CA TYR A 96 7.68 -5.52 11.06
C TYR A 96 6.51 -4.58 10.77
N VAL A 97 5.54 -4.51 11.68
CA VAL A 97 4.35 -3.67 11.57
C VAL A 97 4.11 -2.99 12.92
N LEU A 98 3.59 -1.78 12.91
CA LEU A 98 3.20 -1.09 14.14
C LEU A 98 2.13 -1.90 14.88
N THR A 99 2.29 -2.08 16.19
CA THR A 99 1.26 -2.69 17.02
C THR A 99 0.24 -1.61 17.40
N PRO A 100 -1.02 -1.69 16.91
CA PRO A 100 -2.04 -0.71 17.25
C PRO A 100 -2.35 -0.70 18.74
N LEU A 101 -2.57 0.48 19.31
CA LEU A 101 -3.12 0.66 20.66
C LEU A 101 -4.62 0.29 20.67
N ALA A 102 -5.34 0.67 19.62
CA ALA A 102 -6.75 0.32 19.46
C ALA A 102 -7.11 0.19 17.97
N VAL A 103 -8.10 -0.67 17.68
CA VAL A 103 -8.63 -0.91 16.33
C VAL A 103 -10.15 -0.95 16.40
N ASP A 104 -10.80 -0.24 15.49
CA ASP A 104 -12.22 -0.38 15.13
C ASP A 104 -12.27 -0.80 13.65
N ALA A 105 -12.25 -2.12 13.43
CA ALA A 105 -12.20 -2.69 12.08
C ALA A 105 -13.46 -2.36 11.27
N ASP A 106 -14.63 -2.31 11.92
CA ASP A 106 -15.91 -2.03 11.25
C ASP A 106 -15.96 -0.61 10.70
N ARG A 107 -15.30 0.35 11.38
CA ARG A 107 -15.24 1.76 10.96
C ARG A 107 -13.93 2.16 10.33
N GLY A 108 -13.00 1.22 10.11
CA GLY A 108 -11.71 1.46 9.50
C GLY A 108 -10.83 2.45 10.30
N ARG A 109 -10.86 2.37 11.64
CA ARG A 109 -10.13 3.29 12.54
C ARG A 109 -9.05 2.56 13.31
N SER A 110 -7.92 3.21 13.50
CA SER A 110 -6.83 2.71 14.33
C SER A 110 -6.17 3.83 15.14
N LEU A 111 -5.68 3.48 16.35
CA LEU A 111 -4.71 4.27 17.11
C LEU A 111 -3.36 3.57 17.00
N LEU A 112 -2.38 4.27 16.50
CA LEU A 112 -1.05 3.76 16.23
C LEU A 112 -0.02 4.51 17.06
N PRO A 113 1.01 3.85 17.60
CA PRO A 113 2.16 4.55 18.17
C PRO A 113 2.90 5.32 17.07
N ASP A 114 3.72 6.28 17.45
CA ASP A 114 4.66 6.91 16.54
C ASP A 114 5.70 5.89 16.09
N GLY A 115 5.90 5.75 14.78
CA GLY A 115 6.84 4.78 14.20
C GLY A 115 8.28 5.29 14.12
N GLY A 116 8.52 6.54 14.54
CA GLY A 116 9.83 7.18 14.47
C GLY A 116 10.14 7.79 13.09
N THR A 117 11.40 7.74 12.70
CA THR A 117 11.88 8.37 11.46
C THR A 117 11.37 7.61 10.23
N LEU A 118 10.78 8.33 9.29
CA LEU A 118 10.43 7.77 7.98
C LEU A 118 11.70 7.40 7.20
N PHE A 119 11.65 6.33 6.45
CA PHE A 119 12.78 5.92 5.60
C PHE A 119 13.15 7.01 4.57
N ARG A 120 12.16 7.72 4.02
CA ARG A 120 12.37 8.89 3.17
C ARG A 120 13.22 9.96 3.85
N GLU A 121 12.92 10.28 5.11
CA GLU A 121 13.67 11.27 5.89
C GLU A 121 15.10 10.80 6.16
N ALA A 122 15.27 9.50 6.44
CA ALA A 122 16.59 8.90 6.60
C ALA A 122 17.41 8.97 5.30
N LEU A 123 16.79 8.67 4.15
CA LEU A 123 17.41 8.80 2.83
C LEU A 123 17.79 10.26 2.52
N ASP A 124 16.92 11.22 2.83
CA ASP A 124 17.19 12.65 2.60
C ASP A 124 18.29 13.18 3.51
N ALA A 125 18.36 12.69 4.74
CA ALA A 125 19.45 12.99 5.65
C ALA A 125 20.79 12.41 5.17
N ALA A 126 20.81 11.16 4.74
CA ALA A 126 21.99 10.48 4.20
C ALA A 126 22.49 11.10 2.89
N ALA A 127 21.59 11.53 2.00
CA ALA A 127 21.93 12.13 0.72
C ALA A 127 22.73 13.45 0.85
N ARG A 128 22.73 14.08 2.04
CA ARG A 128 23.60 15.25 2.33
C ARG A 128 25.08 14.91 2.47
N THR A 129 25.42 13.65 2.72
CA THR A 129 26.80 13.18 2.90
C THR A 129 27.22 12.23 1.79
N ALA A 130 26.40 11.26 1.42
CA ALA A 130 26.62 10.33 0.31
C ALA A 130 25.29 9.70 -0.12
N VAL A 131 25.09 9.57 -1.43
CA VAL A 131 23.95 8.80 -1.97
C VAL A 131 24.33 7.32 -1.95
N ASP A 132 23.55 6.50 -1.20
CA ASP A 132 23.76 5.05 -1.17
C ASP A 132 22.65 4.34 -1.96
N PRO A 133 22.96 3.85 -3.17
CA PRO A 133 21.99 3.13 -4.00
C PRO A 133 21.62 1.75 -3.42
N ARG A 134 22.29 1.30 -2.35
CA ARG A 134 21.99 0.03 -1.65
C ARG A 134 20.91 0.19 -0.58
N ALA A 135 20.52 1.40 -0.26
CA ALA A 135 19.63 1.69 0.87
C ALA A 135 18.30 0.89 0.83
N TRP A 136 17.80 0.54 -0.35
CA TRP A 136 16.60 -0.28 -0.52
C TRP A 136 16.82 -1.80 -0.43
N GLU A 137 18.06 -2.30 -0.45
CA GLU A 137 18.30 -3.75 -0.45
C GLU A 137 17.77 -4.42 0.81
N GLU A 138 18.08 -3.86 1.98
CA GLU A 138 17.65 -4.45 3.26
C GLU A 138 16.13 -4.32 3.51
N PRO A 139 15.47 -3.17 3.26
CA PRO A 139 14.01 -3.10 3.29
C PRO A 139 13.33 -4.17 2.42
N LEU A 140 13.85 -4.41 1.22
CA LEU A 140 13.29 -5.39 0.29
C LEU A 140 13.49 -6.83 0.77
N ARG A 141 14.65 -7.16 1.35
CA ARG A 141 14.89 -8.48 1.97
C ARG A 141 13.91 -8.73 3.12
N GLN A 142 13.75 -7.75 4.01
CA GLN A 142 12.84 -7.87 5.14
C GLN A 142 11.39 -7.98 4.68
N TYR A 143 10.98 -7.15 3.72
CA TYR A 143 9.64 -7.22 3.19
C TYR A 143 9.34 -8.57 2.51
N ALA A 144 10.26 -9.11 1.71
CA ALA A 144 10.13 -10.44 1.13
C ALA A 144 10.02 -11.54 2.22
N GLY A 145 10.76 -11.39 3.32
CA GLY A 145 10.63 -12.26 4.50
C GLY A 145 9.25 -12.19 5.15
N VAL A 146 8.70 -10.97 5.30
CA VAL A 146 7.33 -10.72 5.77
C VAL A 146 6.31 -11.42 4.86
N GLN A 147 6.42 -11.25 3.55
CA GLN A 147 5.51 -11.88 2.58
C GLN A 147 5.54 -13.41 2.67
N ARG A 148 6.73 -14.01 2.81
CA ARG A 148 6.86 -15.46 3.00
C ARG A 148 6.19 -15.94 4.28
N ALA A 149 6.36 -15.21 5.38
CA ALA A 149 5.71 -15.52 6.65
C ALA A 149 4.18 -15.40 6.57
N LEU A 150 3.66 -14.56 5.67
CA LEU A 150 2.23 -14.33 5.49
C LEU A 150 1.55 -15.30 4.52
N VAL A 151 2.28 -16.11 3.77
CA VAL A 151 1.70 -17.12 2.85
C VAL A 151 0.60 -17.97 3.52
N PRO A 152 0.78 -18.53 4.74
CA PRO A 152 -0.26 -19.32 5.38
C PRO A 152 -1.52 -18.53 5.77
N TYR A 153 -1.45 -17.21 5.76
CA TYR A 153 -2.53 -16.32 6.19
C TYR A 153 -3.30 -15.69 5.02
N ALA A 154 -3.00 -16.02 3.75
CA ALA A 154 -3.61 -15.38 2.59
C ALA A 154 -5.15 -15.39 2.64
N ASP A 155 -5.78 -16.53 2.96
CA ASP A 155 -7.23 -16.63 3.11
C ASP A 155 -7.76 -15.86 4.33
N ALA A 156 -6.98 -15.77 5.41
CA ALA A 156 -7.35 -14.99 6.59
C ALA A 156 -7.30 -13.50 6.29
N ILE A 157 -6.34 -13.07 5.48
CA ILE A 157 -6.18 -11.70 5.00
C ILE A 157 -7.40 -11.29 4.17
N GLU A 158 -7.83 -12.12 3.21
CA GLU A 158 -9.04 -11.86 2.41
C GLU A 158 -10.31 -11.79 3.28
N ARG A 159 -10.43 -12.64 4.32
CA ARG A 159 -11.56 -12.58 5.28
C ARG A 159 -11.61 -11.28 6.09
N LEU A 160 -10.51 -10.55 6.21
CA LEU A 160 -10.49 -9.19 6.79
C LEU A 160 -11.01 -8.11 5.83
N GLY A 161 -11.36 -8.48 4.59
CA GLY A 161 -11.85 -7.57 3.57
C GLY A 161 -10.77 -7.07 2.60
N VAL A 162 -9.54 -7.56 2.72
CA VAL A 162 -8.48 -7.25 1.74
C VAL A 162 -8.86 -7.85 0.38
N PRO A 163 -8.83 -7.08 -0.70
CA PRO A 163 -9.20 -7.56 -2.02
C PRO A 163 -8.33 -8.71 -2.52
N GLY A 164 -8.97 -9.75 -3.06
CA GLY A 164 -8.29 -10.82 -3.77
C GLY A 164 -7.99 -10.41 -5.22
N ALA A 165 -6.72 -10.54 -5.60
CA ALA A 165 -6.23 -10.41 -6.97
C ALA A 165 -5.25 -11.57 -7.24
N ARG A 166 -5.67 -12.78 -6.85
CA ARG A 166 -4.84 -13.98 -6.92
C ARG A 166 -4.43 -14.25 -8.37
N THR A 167 -3.24 -14.79 -8.54
CA THR A 167 -2.65 -15.06 -9.86
C THR A 167 -3.62 -15.80 -10.79
N ALA A 168 -4.35 -16.78 -10.26
CA ALA A 168 -5.31 -17.58 -11.04
C ALA A 168 -6.56 -16.81 -11.49
N THR A 169 -6.99 -15.78 -10.74
CA THR A 169 -8.20 -14.97 -11.02
C THR A 169 -7.87 -13.57 -11.51
N LEU A 170 -6.60 -13.27 -11.73
CA LEU A 170 -6.16 -11.95 -12.16
C LEU A 170 -6.68 -11.55 -13.56
N PRO A 171 -6.89 -12.50 -14.52
CA PRO A 171 -7.53 -12.18 -15.78
C PRO A 171 -8.95 -11.63 -15.63
N GLU A 172 -9.76 -12.17 -14.71
CA GLU A 172 -11.11 -11.70 -14.42
C GLU A 172 -11.09 -10.33 -13.71
N VAL A 173 -10.09 -10.12 -12.83
CA VAL A 173 -9.85 -8.80 -12.21
C VAL A 173 -9.53 -7.77 -13.28
N PHE A 174 -8.64 -8.10 -14.21
CA PHE A 174 -8.30 -7.24 -15.35
C PHE A 174 -9.53 -6.89 -16.20
N ASP A 175 -10.34 -7.89 -16.58
CA ASP A 175 -11.56 -7.67 -17.37
C ASP A 175 -12.51 -6.70 -16.68
N ARG A 176 -12.71 -6.85 -15.37
CA ARG A 176 -13.56 -5.97 -14.55
C ARG A 176 -13.02 -4.54 -14.52
N VAL A 177 -11.73 -4.38 -14.25
CA VAL A 177 -11.09 -3.04 -14.13
C VAL A 177 -11.12 -2.31 -15.48
N VAL A 178 -10.84 -3.00 -16.59
CA VAL A 178 -10.92 -2.41 -17.94
C VAL A 178 -12.36 -2.03 -18.29
N ALA A 179 -13.34 -2.87 -17.93
CA ALA A 179 -14.75 -2.56 -18.20
C ALA A 179 -15.25 -1.37 -17.38
N GLY A 180 -14.84 -1.28 -16.09
CA GLY A 180 -15.27 -0.22 -15.17
C GLY A 180 -14.59 1.13 -15.38
N ASN A 181 -13.38 1.15 -15.96
CA ASN A 181 -12.61 2.38 -16.10
C ASN A 181 -13.18 3.31 -17.18
N THR A 182 -13.61 4.50 -16.78
CA THR A 182 -14.27 5.49 -17.67
C THR A 182 -13.28 6.40 -18.42
N ALA A 183 -12.00 6.41 -18.04
CA ALA A 183 -10.98 7.25 -18.65
C ALA A 183 -10.25 6.58 -19.82
N LEU A 184 -10.45 5.28 -20.03
CA LEU A 184 -9.87 4.57 -21.19
C LEU A 184 -10.57 4.97 -22.47
N GLU A 185 -9.79 5.43 -23.44
CA GLU A 185 -10.27 5.69 -24.79
C GLU A 185 -10.67 4.37 -25.50
N PRO A 186 -11.59 4.42 -26.50
CA PRO A 186 -12.02 3.21 -27.20
C PRO A 186 -10.88 2.40 -27.83
N ALA A 187 -9.88 3.07 -28.39
CA ALA A 187 -8.71 2.42 -28.98
C ALA A 187 -7.82 1.74 -27.91
N GLU A 188 -7.64 2.39 -26.76
CA GLU A 188 -6.88 1.83 -25.62
C GLU A 188 -7.58 0.60 -25.06
N ARG A 189 -8.89 0.67 -24.87
CA ARG A 189 -9.71 -0.47 -24.43
C ARG A 189 -9.61 -1.65 -25.39
N THR A 190 -9.66 -1.38 -26.70
CA THR A 190 -9.48 -2.41 -27.74
C THR A 190 -8.09 -3.05 -27.64
N ALA A 191 -7.04 -2.25 -27.45
CA ALA A 191 -5.68 -2.76 -27.29
C ALA A 191 -5.51 -3.61 -26.03
N LEU A 192 -6.13 -3.21 -24.90
CA LEU A 192 -6.12 -3.98 -23.67
C LEU A 192 -6.86 -5.31 -23.82
N HIS A 193 -8.03 -5.32 -24.47
CA HIS A 193 -8.73 -6.59 -24.78
C HIS A 193 -7.90 -7.50 -25.68
N ALA A 194 -7.18 -6.96 -26.65
CA ALA A 194 -6.27 -7.76 -27.49
C ALA A 194 -5.07 -8.32 -26.72
N LEU A 195 -4.68 -7.70 -25.61
CA LEU A 195 -3.59 -8.16 -24.71
C LEU A 195 -4.03 -9.35 -23.84
N ARG A 196 -5.33 -9.51 -23.57
CA ARG A 196 -5.88 -10.50 -22.62
C ARG A 196 -5.35 -11.94 -22.80
N PRO A 197 -5.26 -12.53 -24.01
CA PRO A 197 -4.71 -13.87 -24.16
C PRO A 197 -3.26 -14.01 -23.67
N ARG A 198 -2.44 -12.97 -23.90
CA ARG A 198 -1.06 -12.95 -23.40
C ARG A 198 -1.02 -12.80 -21.87
N LEU A 199 -1.92 -12.00 -21.30
CA LEU A 199 -2.05 -11.83 -19.85
C LEU A 199 -2.40 -13.18 -19.19
N VAL A 200 -3.33 -13.96 -19.75
CA VAL A 200 -3.64 -15.33 -19.28
C VAL A 200 -2.36 -16.18 -19.29
N GLY A 201 -1.62 -16.20 -20.39
CA GLY A 201 -0.36 -16.94 -20.49
C GLY A 201 0.68 -16.48 -19.44
N TRP A 202 0.77 -15.19 -19.16
CA TRP A 202 1.64 -14.68 -18.10
C TRP A 202 1.23 -15.16 -16.70
N CYS A 203 -0.07 -15.18 -16.42
CA CYS A 203 -0.59 -15.70 -15.15
C CYS A 203 -0.33 -17.20 -15.01
N GLU A 204 -0.53 -17.98 -16.07
CA GLU A 204 -0.26 -19.43 -16.09
C GLU A 204 1.24 -19.72 -15.88
N GLU A 205 2.12 -18.98 -16.59
CA GLU A 205 3.57 -19.12 -16.44
C GLU A 205 3.99 -18.76 -15.01
N LEU A 206 3.46 -17.66 -14.45
CA LEU A 206 3.76 -17.22 -13.10
C LEU A 206 3.28 -18.22 -12.04
N ALA A 207 2.07 -18.74 -12.19
CA ALA A 207 1.54 -19.80 -11.31
C ALA A 207 2.36 -21.09 -11.39
N GLY A 208 2.89 -21.43 -12.57
CA GLY A 208 3.75 -22.59 -12.81
C GLY A 208 5.05 -22.57 -12.02
N VAL A 209 5.53 -21.39 -11.57
CA VAL A 209 6.69 -21.26 -10.70
C VAL A 209 6.42 -21.83 -9.30
N GLY A 210 5.15 -21.97 -8.90
CA GLY A 210 4.73 -22.61 -7.64
C GLY A 210 5.05 -21.76 -6.41
N ILE A 211 5.12 -20.45 -6.54
CA ILE A 211 5.13 -19.49 -5.41
C ILE A 211 3.69 -19.12 -5.10
N ALA A 212 3.27 -19.36 -3.85
CA ALA A 212 1.89 -19.08 -3.44
C ALA A 212 1.63 -17.57 -3.30
N ASP A 213 0.40 -17.19 -3.65
CA ASP A 213 -0.10 -15.83 -3.45
C ASP A 213 -0.10 -15.45 -1.97
N THR A 214 0.20 -14.20 -1.69
CA THR A 214 0.25 -13.64 -0.34
C THR A 214 -0.06 -12.15 -0.37
N LEU A 215 0.18 -11.45 0.74
CA LEU A 215 -0.05 -10.01 0.85
C LEU A 215 0.90 -9.22 -0.06
N ASP A 216 0.31 -8.40 -0.92
CA ASP A 216 0.96 -7.30 -1.63
C ASP A 216 0.59 -5.99 -0.95
N HIS A 217 1.58 -5.16 -0.64
CA HIS A 217 1.35 -3.80 -0.12
C HIS A 217 0.76 -2.88 -1.18
N ALA A 218 1.10 -3.13 -2.40
CA ALA A 218 0.75 -2.40 -3.62
C ALA A 218 1.21 -0.93 -3.69
N ASP A 219 1.59 -0.28 -2.57
CA ASP A 219 2.07 1.11 -2.54
C ASP A 219 3.34 1.30 -1.70
N LEU A 220 4.24 0.32 -1.66
CA LEU A 220 5.45 0.36 -0.83
C LEU A 220 6.51 1.31 -1.41
N HIS A 221 6.42 2.59 -1.10
CA HIS A 221 7.46 3.58 -1.39
C HIS A 221 8.18 4.04 -0.10
N ASP A 222 9.21 4.88 -0.20
CA ASP A 222 10.04 5.34 0.92
C ASP A 222 9.29 6.11 2.02
N GLY A 223 8.07 6.55 1.77
CA GLY A 223 7.17 7.16 2.75
C GLY A 223 6.24 6.18 3.46
N GLN A 224 6.30 4.88 3.16
CA GLN A 224 5.41 3.84 3.73
C GLN A 224 6.17 2.84 4.62
N LEU A 225 7.36 3.20 5.05
CA LEU A 225 8.11 2.46 6.05
C LEU A 225 8.88 3.41 6.95
N PHE A 226 8.99 3.01 8.21
CA PHE A 226 9.86 3.65 9.19
C PHE A 226 11.21 2.94 9.22
N ALA A 227 12.26 3.71 9.53
CA ALA A 227 13.62 3.25 9.79
C ALA A 227 14.02 3.70 11.21
N PRO A 228 13.43 3.12 12.26
CA PRO A 228 13.68 3.55 13.64
C PRO A 228 15.12 3.34 14.07
N GLU A 229 15.78 2.32 13.54
CA GLU A 229 17.16 1.95 13.82
C GLU A 229 17.84 1.45 12.53
N PRO A 230 19.17 1.54 12.42
CA PRO A 230 19.89 1.00 11.28
C PRO A 230 19.59 -0.49 11.04
N GLY A 231 19.19 -0.84 9.82
CA GLY A 231 18.91 -2.22 9.43
C GLY A 231 17.57 -2.76 9.92
N ARG A 232 16.71 -1.96 10.54
CA ARG A 232 15.36 -2.34 10.97
C ARG A 232 14.32 -1.47 10.31
N PHE A 233 13.28 -2.11 9.74
CA PHE A 233 12.20 -1.42 9.04
C PHE A 233 10.83 -1.86 9.54
N THR A 234 9.92 -0.90 9.63
CA THR A 234 8.53 -1.15 10.01
C THR A 234 7.63 -0.66 8.88
N PHE A 235 6.85 -1.57 8.30
CA PHE A 235 5.97 -1.30 7.17
C PHE A 235 4.60 -0.86 7.66
N PHE A 236 3.99 0.13 6.98
CA PHE A 236 2.70 0.68 7.36
C PHE A 236 1.94 1.20 6.12
N ASP A 237 0.69 1.65 6.32
CA ASP A 237 -0.20 2.17 5.27
C ASP A 237 -0.64 1.09 4.27
N TRP A 238 -1.37 0.10 4.79
CA TRP A 238 -1.84 -1.08 4.06
C TRP A 238 -3.17 -0.86 3.31
N GLY A 239 -3.63 0.38 3.15
CA GLY A 239 -4.92 0.71 2.54
C GLY A 239 -5.05 0.29 1.07
N ASP A 240 -3.93 0.15 0.37
CA ASP A 240 -3.84 -0.30 -1.02
C ASP A 240 -3.64 -1.81 -1.17
N ALA A 241 -3.46 -2.53 -0.06
CA ALA A 241 -3.08 -3.93 -0.08
C ALA A 241 -4.06 -4.84 -0.83
N SER A 242 -3.52 -5.92 -1.37
CA SER A 242 -4.27 -7.01 -2.01
C SER A 242 -3.61 -8.37 -1.75
N VAL A 243 -4.34 -9.46 -1.97
CA VAL A 243 -3.77 -10.81 -1.99
C VAL A 243 -3.48 -11.19 -3.45
N THR A 244 -2.19 -11.29 -3.80
CA THR A 244 -1.73 -11.61 -5.15
C THR A 244 -0.36 -12.29 -5.11
N HIS A 245 0.25 -12.50 -6.28
CA HIS A 245 1.62 -13.03 -6.33
C HIS A 245 2.60 -12.06 -5.65
N PRO A 246 3.44 -12.53 -4.70
CA PRO A 246 4.31 -11.65 -3.91
C PRO A 246 5.19 -10.72 -4.74
N PHE A 247 5.62 -11.17 -5.91
CA PHE A 247 6.52 -10.38 -6.76
C PHE A 247 5.87 -9.14 -7.39
N CYS A 248 4.54 -9.03 -7.37
CA CYS A 248 3.85 -7.79 -7.77
C CYS A 248 4.25 -6.61 -6.88
N SER A 249 4.55 -6.87 -5.61
CA SER A 249 5.00 -5.85 -4.65
C SER A 249 6.33 -5.17 -5.01
N PHE A 250 7.14 -5.77 -5.89
CA PHE A 250 8.42 -5.18 -6.28
C PHE A 250 8.27 -3.92 -7.15
N LEU A 251 7.13 -3.78 -7.83
CA LEU A 251 6.89 -2.71 -8.80
C LEU A 251 7.07 -1.30 -8.21
N VAL A 252 6.42 -1.01 -7.09
CA VAL A 252 6.42 0.34 -6.50
C VAL A 252 7.75 0.72 -5.87
N PRO A 253 8.36 -0.09 -4.97
CA PRO A 253 9.66 0.24 -4.40
C PRO A 253 10.77 0.35 -5.45
N ALA A 254 10.75 -0.49 -6.49
CA ALA A 254 11.72 -0.41 -7.56
C ALA A 254 11.59 0.88 -8.38
N ARG A 255 10.36 1.37 -8.63
CA ARG A 255 10.14 2.66 -9.27
C ARG A 255 10.61 3.82 -8.41
N ALA A 256 10.27 3.83 -7.12
CA ALA A 256 10.72 4.85 -6.19
C ALA A 256 12.25 4.90 -6.09
N ALA A 257 12.90 3.75 -6.03
CA ALA A 257 14.35 3.67 -6.01
C ALA A 257 14.99 4.10 -7.34
N ARG A 258 14.41 3.70 -8.49
CA ARG A 258 14.86 4.13 -9.81
C ARG A 258 14.75 5.65 -10.00
N GLU A 259 13.67 6.25 -9.54
CA GLU A 259 13.48 7.71 -9.61
C GLU A 259 14.55 8.45 -8.79
N ARG A 260 14.91 7.90 -7.63
CA ARG A 260 15.88 8.52 -6.72
C ARG A 260 17.34 8.28 -7.11
N PHE A 261 17.66 7.08 -7.59
CA PHE A 261 19.05 6.61 -7.75
C PHE A 261 19.44 6.30 -9.20
N GLY A 262 18.51 6.34 -10.14
CA GLY A 262 18.74 5.92 -11.52
C GLY A 262 18.37 4.45 -11.81
N PRO A 263 18.32 4.05 -13.08
CA PRO A 263 17.88 2.71 -13.49
C PRO A 263 18.87 1.59 -13.13
N GLU A 264 20.14 1.91 -12.93
CA GLU A 264 21.22 0.97 -12.63
C GLU A 264 21.07 0.26 -11.29
N VAL A 265 20.19 0.76 -10.39
CA VAL A 265 19.93 0.12 -9.09
C VAL A 265 19.05 -1.13 -9.23
N LEU A 266 18.21 -1.21 -10.28
CA LEU A 266 17.17 -2.22 -10.41
C LEU A 266 17.70 -3.68 -10.34
N PRO A 267 18.79 -4.07 -11.02
CA PRO A 267 19.30 -5.44 -10.93
C PRO A 267 19.68 -5.85 -9.51
N ARG A 268 20.26 -4.94 -8.73
CA ARG A 268 20.64 -5.19 -7.34
C ARG A 268 19.43 -5.36 -6.45
N LEU A 269 18.47 -4.46 -6.57
CA LEU A 269 17.23 -4.48 -5.77
C LEU A 269 16.41 -5.73 -6.08
N ARG A 270 16.32 -6.11 -7.35
CA ARG A 270 15.74 -7.38 -7.79
C ARG A 270 16.40 -8.56 -7.08
N ASP A 271 17.72 -8.64 -7.14
CA ASP A 271 18.44 -9.78 -6.59
C ASP A 271 18.33 -9.82 -5.06
N ALA A 272 18.36 -8.66 -4.37
CA ALA A 272 18.12 -8.55 -2.93
C ALA A 272 16.71 -9.02 -2.54
N TYR A 273 15.68 -8.62 -3.30
CA TYR A 273 14.31 -9.05 -3.05
C TYR A 273 14.12 -10.56 -3.29
N LEU A 274 14.71 -11.09 -4.36
CA LEU A 274 14.62 -12.50 -4.72
C LEU A 274 15.41 -13.43 -3.80
N GLU A 275 16.39 -12.92 -3.05
CA GLU A 275 17.22 -13.72 -2.15
C GLU A 275 16.39 -14.58 -1.19
N GLN A 276 15.30 -14.02 -0.64
CA GLN A 276 14.40 -14.72 0.27
C GLN A 276 13.60 -15.85 -0.39
N TRP A 277 13.55 -15.91 -1.71
CA TRP A 277 12.79 -16.89 -2.50
C TRP A 277 13.66 -17.99 -3.10
N THR A 278 14.96 -17.92 -2.86
CA THR A 278 15.94 -18.95 -3.27
C THR A 278 15.85 -20.20 -2.38
N GLY A 279 16.52 -21.29 -2.77
CA GLY A 279 16.62 -22.50 -1.96
C GLY A 279 15.41 -23.44 -1.99
N SER A 280 14.39 -23.15 -2.79
CA SER A 280 13.17 -23.95 -2.95
C SER A 280 13.15 -24.80 -4.25
N GLY A 281 14.32 -25.13 -4.78
CA GLY A 281 14.46 -25.89 -6.02
C GLY A 281 14.32 -25.05 -7.30
N ARG A 282 14.14 -23.73 -7.18
CA ARG A 282 14.00 -22.82 -8.32
C ARG A 282 15.34 -22.16 -8.65
N SER A 283 15.64 -22.07 -9.93
CA SER A 283 16.83 -21.36 -10.41
C SER A 283 16.64 -19.83 -10.31
N THR A 284 17.73 -19.10 -10.23
CA THR A 284 17.72 -17.64 -10.29
C THR A 284 17.10 -17.11 -11.59
N ALA A 285 17.26 -17.83 -12.69
CA ALA A 285 16.68 -17.46 -13.97
C ALA A 285 15.14 -17.55 -13.94
N GLU A 286 14.57 -18.61 -13.36
CA GLU A 286 13.13 -18.78 -13.16
C GLU A 286 12.58 -17.68 -12.25
N LEU A 287 13.24 -17.37 -11.14
CA LEU A 287 12.81 -16.31 -10.22
C LEU A 287 12.83 -14.93 -10.89
N ARG A 288 13.87 -14.61 -11.66
CA ARG A 288 13.98 -13.35 -12.43
C ARG A 288 12.88 -13.26 -13.49
N ARG A 289 12.61 -14.36 -14.19
CA ARG A 289 11.52 -14.43 -15.17
C ARG A 289 10.17 -14.21 -14.51
N ALA A 290 9.91 -14.88 -13.38
CA ALA A 290 8.68 -14.70 -12.61
C ALA A 290 8.51 -13.26 -12.14
N LEU A 291 9.57 -12.61 -11.65
CA LEU A 291 9.53 -11.21 -11.24
C LEU A 291 9.22 -10.28 -12.43
N SER A 292 9.78 -10.56 -13.59
CA SER A 292 9.50 -9.80 -14.83
C SER A 292 8.03 -9.91 -15.25
N LEU A 293 7.42 -11.08 -15.10
CA LEU A 293 5.97 -11.26 -15.33
C LEU A 293 5.15 -10.50 -14.28
N ALA A 294 5.50 -10.66 -13.00
CA ALA A 294 4.81 -10.01 -11.90
C ALA A 294 4.92 -8.47 -11.95
N TRP A 295 6.02 -7.92 -12.47
CA TRP A 295 6.15 -6.49 -12.72
C TRP A 295 5.02 -5.96 -13.60
N ARG A 296 4.71 -6.65 -14.71
CA ARG A 296 3.58 -6.29 -15.57
C ARG A 296 2.26 -6.43 -14.83
N LEU A 297 2.02 -7.59 -14.25
CA LEU A 297 0.76 -7.95 -13.59
C LEU A 297 0.46 -7.08 -12.37
N GLY A 298 1.48 -6.59 -11.67
CA GLY A 298 1.36 -5.64 -10.55
C GLY A 298 0.66 -4.33 -10.91
N ALA A 299 0.72 -3.93 -12.18
CA ALA A 299 0.00 -2.76 -12.69
C ALA A 299 -1.53 -2.91 -12.55
N ILE A 300 -2.08 -4.13 -12.61
CA ILE A 300 -3.50 -4.41 -12.39
C ILE A 300 -3.87 -4.10 -10.93
N GLY A 301 -3.06 -4.55 -9.96
CA GLY A 301 -3.25 -4.25 -8.54
C GLY A 301 -3.27 -2.75 -8.27
N ARG A 302 -2.35 -2.00 -8.89
CA ARG A 302 -2.33 -0.53 -8.80
C ARG A 302 -3.58 0.12 -9.41
N ALA A 303 -4.04 -0.35 -10.55
CA ALA A 303 -5.29 0.15 -11.14
C ALA A 303 -6.48 -0.08 -10.20
N CYS A 304 -6.57 -1.27 -9.59
CA CYS A 304 -7.61 -1.59 -8.60
C CYS A 304 -7.56 -0.68 -7.36
N SER A 305 -6.38 -0.30 -6.90
CA SER A 305 -6.24 0.61 -5.75
C SER A 305 -6.91 1.94 -6.00
N TRP A 306 -6.76 2.49 -7.19
CA TRP A 306 -7.37 3.77 -7.58
C TRP A 306 -8.91 3.70 -7.66
N GLU A 307 -9.49 2.57 -8.09
CA GLU A 307 -10.95 2.38 -8.05
C GLU A 307 -11.51 2.42 -6.62
N ARG A 308 -10.75 1.91 -5.65
CA ARG A 308 -11.17 1.86 -4.24
C ARG A 308 -11.11 3.20 -3.53
N LEU A 309 -10.25 4.10 -3.96
CA LEU A 309 -10.08 5.40 -3.32
C LEU A 309 -11.35 6.26 -3.38
N PHE A 310 -12.16 6.08 -4.41
CA PHE A 310 -13.34 6.91 -4.67
C PHE A 310 -14.60 6.07 -4.97
N PRO A 311 -14.99 5.11 -4.10
CA PRO A 311 -16.13 4.25 -4.38
C PRO A 311 -17.43 5.06 -4.41
N GLY A 312 -18.19 4.88 -5.45
CA GLY A 312 -19.52 5.50 -5.61
C GLY A 312 -19.48 6.97 -6.06
N ALA A 313 -18.31 7.50 -6.40
CA ALA A 313 -18.22 8.80 -7.04
C ALA A 313 -18.76 8.71 -8.47
N SER A 314 -19.92 9.33 -8.72
CA SER A 314 -20.42 9.55 -10.06
C SER A 314 -19.80 10.83 -10.65
N GLY A 315 -19.37 10.79 -11.89
CA GLY A 315 -18.89 11.97 -12.61
C GLY A 315 -17.40 12.28 -12.42
N ALA A 316 -17.05 13.56 -12.24
CA ALA A 316 -15.66 14.06 -12.34
C ALA A 316 -14.66 13.42 -11.34
N VAL A 317 -15.11 12.87 -10.23
CA VAL A 317 -14.24 12.22 -9.23
C VAL A 317 -13.81 10.83 -9.69
N GLY A 318 -14.70 10.08 -10.31
CA GLY A 318 -14.34 8.86 -11.03
C GLY A 318 -13.24 9.17 -12.04
N GLY A 319 -13.36 10.28 -12.77
CA GLY A 319 -12.42 10.70 -13.82
C GLY A 319 -10.96 10.76 -13.41
N ALA A 320 -10.60 11.32 -12.24
CA ALA A 320 -9.20 11.43 -11.82
C ALA A 320 -8.63 10.08 -11.34
N GLY A 321 -9.41 9.29 -10.59
CA GLY A 321 -9.05 7.94 -10.18
C GLY A 321 -8.95 7.01 -11.38
N ASP A 322 -9.93 7.07 -12.28
CA ASP A 322 -9.95 6.30 -13.52
C ASP A 322 -8.77 6.64 -14.43
N ALA A 323 -8.41 7.92 -14.55
CA ALA A 323 -7.24 8.34 -15.34
C ALA A 323 -5.93 7.78 -14.74
N ALA A 324 -5.82 7.71 -13.41
CA ALA A 324 -4.68 7.07 -12.75
C ALA A 324 -4.69 5.56 -13.01
N GLY A 325 -5.83 4.90 -12.86
CA GLY A 325 -6.01 3.47 -13.17
C GLY A 325 -5.69 3.14 -14.63
N ALA A 326 -6.19 3.96 -15.57
CA ALA A 326 -5.92 3.80 -17.00
C ALA A 326 -4.42 3.83 -17.33
N ARG A 327 -3.67 4.77 -16.74
CA ARG A 327 -2.21 4.84 -16.92
C ARG A 327 -1.52 3.54 -16.52
N TRP A 328 -1.92 2.96 -15.37
CA TRP A 328 -1.37 1.69 -14.91
C TRP A 328 -1.73 0.54 -15.86
N LEU A 329 -2.97 0.45 -16.33
CA LEU A 329 -3.40 -0.58 -17.27
C LEU A 329 -2.62 -0.53 -18.59
N LEU A 330 -2.37 0.67 -19.12
CA LEU A 330 -1.63 0.86 -20.36
C LEU A 330 -0.15 0.43 -20.24
N GLU A 331 0.41 0.42 -19.05
CA GLU A 331 1.76 -0.05 -18.81
C GLU A 331 1.94 -1.57 -18.90
N LEU A 332 0.85 -2.36 -18.87
CA LEU A 332 0.89 -3.82 -19.03
C LEU A 332 1.63 -4.25 -20.32
N ALA A 333 1.53 -3.46 -21.39
CA ALA A 333 2.18 -3.75 -22.67
C ALA A 333 3.68 -3.42 -22.68
N ALA A 334 4.16 -2.58 -21.76
CA ALA A 334 5.56 -2.14 -21.73
C ALA A 334 6.52 -3.26 -21.28
N GLU A 335 7.74 -3.27 -21.78
CA GLU A 335 8.76 -4.20 -21.31
C GLU A 335 9.25 -3.79 -19.90
N PRO A 336 9.33 -4.75 -18.94
CA PRO A 336 9.90 -4.49 -17.63
C PRO A 336 11.36 -4.07 -17.73
N PRO A 337 11.80 -3.08 -16.96
CA PRO A 337 13.18 -2.57 -16.99
C PRO A 337 14.15 -3.42 -16.12
N LEU A 338 13.94 -4.74 -16.02
CA LEU A 338 14.58 -5.64 -15.05
C LEU A 338 15.68 -6.51 -15.65
#